data_4136975b440b80e99588837145b2cb5f
#
_entry.id   4136975b440b80e99588837145b2cb5f
#
_cell.length_a   1.000
_cell.length_b   1.000
_cell.length_c   1.000
_cell.angle_alpha   90.00
_cell.angle_beta   90.00
_cell.angle_gamma   90.00
#
_symmetry.space_group_name_H-M   'P 1'
#
loop_
_entity.id
_entity.type
_entity.pdbx_description
1 polymer ?
#
loop_
_entity_poly.entity_id
_entity_poly.type
_entity_poly.pdbx_seq_one_letter_code
_entity_poly.pdbx_strand_id
1 'polypeptide(L)'
;MGNFHTMLDALLEDQEEAVLATIVQVEGSAYRRAGASMLFKKNGRRIGLLSGGCVEEDVFQRISALGEQLTPTLIPYDMRSEDDLSWGMGAGCNGIIHVHAERITQEKRRHYEKVRDCLHSGKAVTSVTKIGSSHYLFLTENGHFGNWPDAPLQDIQRTLSTLHLPHFDPPTNMFIQRIEPKPRLILFGAGPDTVPLANLAADTGFSVIVTDWRPAYCTSSLFPKTDQLITAFPEQMLSEFQFFPHDAAVVATHHYQHDQTIINFLFSQNLHYIGLLGSANRTKRLLNGKHPPSHFYSPVGLKIGAEGPEEIAVSVVAEIIQTRKRIAVV
;
A
#
# COMPACT_ATOMS: atom_id res chain seq x y z
N MET A 1 3.62 -2.55 -1.44
CA MET A 1 2.54 -2.22 -0.47
C MET A 1 1.16 -2.71 -0.92
N GLY A 2 0.80 -2.66 -2.19
CA GLY A 2 -0.52 -3.15 -2.66
C GLY A 2 -0.86 -4.59 -2.27
N ASN A 3 0.12 -5.47 -2.16
CA ASN A 3 -0.09 -6.87 -1.80
C ASN A 3 -0.63 -7.11 -0.37
N PHE A 4 -0.25 -6.29 0.62
CA PHE A 4 -0.68 -6.51 2.01
C PHE A 4 -2.18 -6.25 2.19
N HIS A 5 -2.71 -5.15 1.64
CA HIS A 5 -4.13 -4.82 1.74
C HIS A 5 -5.00 -5.87 1.04
N THR A 6 -4.65 -6.25 -0.20
CA THR A 6 -5.37 -7.31 -0.92
C THR A 6 -5.33 -8.64 -0.18
N MET A 7 -4.18 -8.95 0.44
CA MET A 7 -4.03 -10.15 1.27
C MET A 7 -4.87 -10.07 2.54
N LEU A 8 -4.89 -8.91 3.22
CA LEU A 8 -5.70 -8.66 4.41
C LEU A 8 -7.20 -8.77 4.11
N ASP A 9 -7.65 -8.18 3.00
CA ASP A 9 -9.04 -8.29 2.55
C ASP A 9 -9.40 -9.75 2.28
N ALA A 10 -8.56 -10.49 1.53
CA ALA A 10 -8.78 -11.91 1.26
C ALA A 10 -8.74 -12.79 2.51
N LEU A 11 -7.92 -12.45 3.51
CA LEU A 11 -7.89 -13.15 4.79
C LEU A 11 -9.22 -12.97 5.56
N LEU A 12 -9.81 -11.78 5.49
CA LEU A 12 -11.00 -11.40 6.25
C LEU A 12 -12.32 -11.61 5.48
N GLU A 13 -12.25 -12.01 4.19
CA GLU A 13 -13.40 -12.29 3.34
C GLU A 13 -14.23 -13.49 3.87
N ASP A 14 -13.55 -14.47 4.45
CA ASP A 14 -14.14 -15.72 4.97
C ASP A 14 -13.39 -16.20 6.22
N GLN A 15 -13.84 -17.35 6.78
CA GLN A 15 -13.22 -18.00 7.94
C GLN A 15 -12.33 -19.19 7.55
N GLU A 16 -11.97 -19.30 6.28
CA GLU A 16 -11.15 -20.39 5.79
C GLU A 16 -9.76 -20.42 6.44
N GLU A 17 -9.25 -21.63 6.68
CA GLU A 17 -7.87 -21.78 7.17
C GLU A 17 -6.86 -21.18 6.19
N ALA A 18 -5.91 -20.45 6.75
CA ALA A 18 -4.91 -19.76 5.97
C ALA A 18 -3.53 -19.80 6.65
N VAL A 19 -2.50 -19.81 5.82
CA VAL A 19 -1.10 -19.65 6.25
C VAL A 19 -0.56 -18.38 5.62
N LEU A 20 0.09 -17.57 6.44
CA LEU A 20 0.81 -16.38 6.02
C LEU A 20 2.29 -16.70 5.93
N ALA A 21 2.89 -16.50 4.75
CA ALA A 21 4.32 -16.56 4.54
C ALA A 21 4.86 -15.16 4.28
N THR A 22 5.90 -14.75 5.03
CA THR A 22 6.49 -13.40 4.96
C THR A 22 7.99 -13.50 4.82
N ILE A 23 8.59 -12.77 3.87
CA ILE A 23 10.04 -12.59 3.80
C ILE A 23 10.45 -11.70 4.97
N VAL A 24 11.22 -12.24 5.90
CA VAL A 24 11.68 -11.50 7.09
C VAL A 24 13.10 -10.97 6.92
N GLN A 25 13.92 -11.63 6.10
CA GLN A 25 15.30 -11.23 5.82
C GLN A 25 15.67 -11.53 4.37
N VAL A 26 16.52 -10.69 3.80
CA VAL A 26 17.12 -10.87 2.47
C VAL A 26 18.61 -10.62 2.58
N GLU A 27 19.42 -11.56 2.11
CA GLU A 27 20.88 -11.43 1.98
C GLU A 27 21.23 -11.42 0.49
N GLY A 28 21.96 -10.41 0.03
CA GLY A 28 22.23 -10.22 -1.39
C GLY A 28 21.05 -9.64 -2.17
N SER A 29 20.84 -10.09 -3.42
CA SER A 29 19.77 -9.58 -4.28
C SER A 29 18.60 -10.58 -4.40
N ALA A 30 17.37 -10.10 -4.21
CA ALA A 30 16.15 -10.88 -4.36
C ALA A 30 15.09 -10.07 -5.13
N TYR A 31 14.16 -10.78 -5.75
CA TYR A 31 13.04 -10.18 -6.49
C TYR A 31 12.16 -9.31 -5.60
N ARG A 32 11.93 -9.74 -4.35
CA ARG A 32 11.15 -9.00 -3.35
C ARG A 32 12.01 -8.69 -2.13
N ARG A 33 11.66 -7.64 -1.43
CA ARG A 33 12.33 -7.20 -0.19
C ARG A 33 11.66 -7.80 1.03
N ALA A 34 12.31 -7.74 2.19
CA ALA A 34 11.70 -8.04 3.48
C ALA A 34 10.38 -7.29 3.65
N GLY A 35 9.40 -7.93 4.31
CA GLY A 35 8.02 -7.48 4.44
C GLY A 35 7.09 -7.93 3.30
N ALA A 36 7.61 -8.48 2.21
CA ALA A 36 6.77 -9.09 1.20
C ALA A 36 6.10 -10.34 1.76
N SER A 37 4.79 -10.49 1.54
CA SER A 37 4.00 -11.56 2.12
C SER A 37 3.09 -12.20 1.10
N MET A 38 2.73 -13.46 1.35
CA MET A 38 1.79 -14.24 0.56
C MET A 38 0.88 -15.05 1.48
N LEU A 39 -0.41 -15.03 1.19
CA LEU A 39 -1.43 -15.82 1.87
C LEU A 39 -1.74 -17.07 1.08
N PHE A 40 -1.71 -18.22 1.74
CA PHE A 40 -2.12 -19.53 1.22
C PHE A 40 -3.38 -19.96 1.93
N LYS A 41 -4.49 -20.10 1.19
CA LYS A 41 -5.76 -20.60 1.71
C LYS A 41 -5.90 -22.12 1.49
N LYS A 42 -6.70 -22.77 2.30
CA LYS A 42 -6.93 -24.23 2.25
C LYS A 42 -7.51 -24.69 0.90
N ASN A 43 -8.32 -23.85 0.25
CA ASN A 43 -8.88 -24.09 -1.09
C ASN A 43 -7.87 -23.99 -2.23
N GLY A 44 -6.59 -23.75 -1.93
CA GLY A 44 -5.51 -23.58 -2.90
C GLY A 44 -5.37 -22.15 -3.45
N ARG A 45 -6.24 -21.20 -3.07
CA ARG A 45 -6.11 -19.78 -3.47
C ARG A 45 -4.86 -19.21 -2.84
N ARG A 46 -4.07 -18.50 -3.66
CA ARG A 46 -2.81 -17.87 -3.29
C ARG A 46 -2.88 -16.39 -3.58
N ILE A 47 -2.60 -15.54 -2.58
CA ILE A 47 -2.69 -14.08 -2.69
C ILE A 47 -1.39 -13.45 -2.22
N GLY A 48 -0.75 -12.67 -3.07
CA GLY A 48 0.55 -12.07 -2.81
C GLY A 48 1.64 -12.64 -3.68
N LEU A 49 2.90 -12.28 -3.39
CA LEU A 49 4.06 -12.72 -4.14
C LEU A 49 5.32 -12.61 -3.26
N LEU A 50 6.10 -13.70 -3.19
CA LEU A 50 7.39 -13.76 -2.49
C LEU A 50 8.58 -13.66 -3.45
N SER A 51 8.44 -14.26 -4.64
CA SER A 51 9.48 -14.31 -5.65
C SER A 51 8.88 -14.21 -7.05
N GLY A 52 9.50 -14.80 -8.05
CA GLY A 52 9.01 -14.89 -9.43
C GLY A 52 8.21 -16.17 -9.74
N GLY A 53 7.83 -16.99 -8.76
CA GLY A 53 7.00 -18.18 -8.93
C GLY A 53 7.58 -19.45 -8.33
N CYS A 54 8.89 -19.63 -8.32
CA CYS A 54 9.52 -20.88 -7.86
C CYS A 54 9.40 -21.11 -6.36
N VAL A 55 9.71 -20.10 -5.54
CA VAL A 55 9.67 -20.20 -4.07
C VAL A 55 8.24 -20.45 -3.58
N GLU A 56 7.27 -19.86 -4.23
CA GLU A 56 5.86 -19.97 -3.87
C GLU A 56 5.36 -21.40 -3.91
N GLU A 57 5.76 -22.16 -4.92
CA GLU A 57 5.37 -23.57 -5.06
C GLU A 57 5.99 -24.43 -3.95
N ASP A 58 7.29 -24.26 -3.68
CA ASP A 58 7.94 -25.02 -2.61
C ASP A 58 7.39 -24.66 -1.22
N VAL A 59 7.16 -23.36 -0.95
CA VAL A 59 6.49 -22.94 0.29
C VAL A 59 5.13 -23.64 0.42
N PHE A 60 4.35 -23.67 -0.65
CA PHE A 60 3.04 -24.32 -0.65
C PHE A 60 3.15 -25.84 -0.37
N GLN A 61 4.09 -26.53 -1.01
CA GLN A 61 4.32 -27.98 -0.79
C GLN A 61 4.73 -28.25 0.66
N ARG A 62 5.65 -27.47 1.22
CA ARG A 62 6.09 -27.63 2.63
C ARG A 62 4.94 -27.37 3.62
N ILE A 63 4.16 -26.29 3.40
CA ILE A 63 3.00 -25.97 4.23
C ILE A 63 1.97 -27.11 4.15
N SER A 64 1.70 -27.62 2.95
CA SER A 64 0.73 -28.69 2.74
C SER A 64 1.18 -30.02 3.38
N ALA A 65 2.47 -30.34 3.31
CA ALA A 65 3.03 -31.53 3.92
C ALA A 65 2.96 -31.51 5.46
N LEU A 66 3.13 -30.33 6.07
CA LEU A 66 3.02 -30.17 7.53
C LEU A 66 1.57 -30.15 8.02
N GLY A 67 0.62 -29.77 7.16
CA GLY A 67 -0.80 -29.77 7.48
C GLY A 67 -1.11 -29.10 8.83
N GLU A 68 -1.84 -29.79 9.70
CA GLU A 68 -2.21 -29.26 11.03
C GLU A 68 -1.02 -29.13 12.00
N GLN A 69 0.09 -29.78 11.74
CA GLN A 69 1.30 -29.74 12.57
C GLN A 69 2.18 -28.51 12.29
N LEU A 70 1.78 -27.64 11.34
CA LEU A 70 2.52 -26.44 11.02
C LEU A 70 2.59 -25.52 12.24
N THR A 71 3.76 -25.42 12.85
CA THR A 71 4.15 -24.39 13.80
C THR A 71 4.83 -23.23 13.07
N PRO A 72 4.90 -22.04 13.66
CA PRO A 72 5.64 -20.92 13.05
C PRO A 72 7.08 -21.32 12.73
N THR A 73 7.43 -21.32 11.44
CA THR A 73 8.68 -21.89 10.94
C THR A 73 9.40 -20.87 10.05
N LEU A 74 10.74 -20.80 10.20
CA LEU A 74 11.61 -20.01 9.32
C LEU A 74 12.24 -20.95 8.27
N ILE A 75 12.04 -20.63 6.99
CA ILE A 75 12.52 -21.42 5.87
C ILE A 75 13.50 -20.59 5.06
N PRO A 76 14.80 -20.96 5.02
CA PRO A 76 15.76 -20.27 4.15
C PRO A 76 15.67 -20.84 2.72
N TYR A 77 15.76 -19.93 1.74
CA TYR A 77 15.89 -20.24 0.31
C TYR A 77 17.17 -19.59 -0.22
N ASP A 78 18.19 -20.43 -0.49
CA ASP A 78 19.44 -19.99 -1.08
C ASP A 78 19.34 -20.08 -2.61
N MET A 79 19.36 -18.92 -3.27
CA MET A 79 19.24 -18.76 -4.71
C MET A 79 20.60 -18.45 -5.36
N ARG A 80 21.74 -18.68 -4.65
CA ARG A 80 23.09 -18.38 -5.12
C ARG A 80 23.75 -19.57 -5.83
N SER A 81 23.13 -20.76 -5.81
CA SER A 81 23.73 -21.96 -6.42
C SER A 81 23.74 -21.85 -7.95
N GLU A 82 24.84 -22.33 -8.56
CA GLU A 82 25.02 -22.36 -10.01
C GLU A 82 24.25 -23.52 -10.68
N ASP A 83 23.67 -24.44 -9.91
CA ASP A 83 22.91 -25.57 -10.43
C ASP A 83 21.53 -25.13 -10.93
N ASP A 84 21.32 -25.23 -12.25
CA ASP A 84 20.05 -24.94 -12.94
C ASP A 84 18.85 -25.82 -12.45
N LEU A 85 19.12 -26.87 -11.70
CA LEU A 85 18.11 -27.79 -11.15
C LEU A 85 17.57 -27.37 -9.79
N SER A 86 18.17 -26.37 -9.17
CA SER A 86 17.70 -25.75 -7.92
C SER A 86 17.30 -24.30 -8.18
N TRP A 87 17.09 -23.53 -7.16
CA TRP A 87 16.65 -22.11 -7.17
C TRP A 87 17.66 -21.12 -7.82
N GLY A 88 18.59 -21.61 -8.65
CA GLY A 88 19.80 -20.96 -9.08
C GLY A 88 19.70 -19.76 -10.03
N MET A 89 20.84 -19.36 -10.59
CA MET A 89 21.07 -18.13 -11.38
C MET A 89 20.16 -17.92 -12.60
N GLY A 90 19.50 -18.96 -13.12
CA GLY A 90 18.52 -18.85 -14.21
C GLY A 90 17.31 -17.95 -13.88
N ALA A 91 17.01 -17.72 -12.60
CA ALA A 91 15.95 -16.81 -12.14
C ALA A 91 16.39 -15.36 -11.95
N GLY A 92 17.69 -15.02 -12.18
CA GLY A 92 18.24 -13.65 -12.04
C GLY A 92 18.37 -13.17 -10.60
N CYS A 93 18.17 -14.03 -9.60
CA CYS A 93 18.33 -13.72 -8.18
C CYS A 93 19.64 -14.33 -7.66
N ASN A 94 20.46 -13.54 -6.95
CA ASN A 94 21.71 -13.99 -6.36
C ASN A 94 21.75 -13.64 -4.88
N GLY A 95 20.85 -14.25 -4.10
CA GLY A 95 20.72 -13.97 -2.68
C GLY A 95 20.04 -15.09 -1.93
N ILE A 96 19.92 -14.91 -0.60
CA ILE A 96 19.15 -15.78 0.28
C ILE A 96 17.94 -15.00 0.78
N ILE A 97 16.77 -15.61 0.74
CA ILE A 97 15.59 -15.10 1.40
C ILE A 97 15.18 -16.01 2.56
N HIS A 98 14.79 -15.43 3.67
CA HIS A 98 14.27 -16.14 4.82
C HIS A 98 12.77 -15.91 4.90
N VAL A 99 11.99 -16.96 4.74
CA VAL A 99 10.52 -16.92 4.73
C VAL A 99 10.01 -17.46 6.06
N HIS A 100 9.30 -16.63 6.81
CA HIS A 100 8.56 -17.04 8.00
C HIS A 100 7.15 -17.45 7.60
N ALA A 101 6.79 -18.70 7.82
CA ALA A 101 5.46 -19.26 7.55
C ALA A 101 4.73 -19.53 8.87
N GLU A 102 3.50 -19.06 9.00
CA GLU A 102 2.69 -19.26 10.19
C GLU A 102 1.20 -19.44 9.84
N ARG A 103 0.53 -20.31 10.60
CA ARG A 103 -0.92 -20.49 10.49
C ARG A 103 -1.64 -19.29 11.14
N ILE A 104 -2.67 -18.79 10.48
CA ILE A 104 -3.51 -17.74 11.04
C ILE A 104 -4.58 -18.37 11.94
N THR A 105 -4.42 -18.16 13.24
CA THR A 105 -5.42 -18.58 14.25
C THR A 105 -6.64 -17.66 14.21
N GLN A 106 -7.77 -18.11 14.77
CA GLN A 106 -8.97 -17.28 14.92
C GLN A 106 -8.72 -16.02 15.77
N GLU A 107 -7.85 -16.13 16.78
CA GLU A 107 -7.45 -14.96 17.59
C GLU A 107 -6.66 -13.95 16.74
N LYS A 108 -5.68 -14.42 15.96
CA LYS A 108 -4.87 -13.56 15.10
C LYS A 108 -5.72 -12.92 14.00
N ARG A 109 -6.72 -13.66 13.47
CA ARG A 109 -7.70 -13.12 12.50
C ARG A 109 -8.48 -11.94 13.08
N ARG A 110 -9.00 -12.06 14.32
CA ARG A 110 -9.68 -10.95 15.02
C ARG A 110 -8.76 -9.75 15.23
N HIS A 111 -7.46 -9.98 15.44
CA HIS A 111 -6.50 -8.89 15.51
C HIS A 111 -6.25 -8.25 14.14
N TYR A 112 -6.27 -9.02 13.05
CA TYR A 112 -6.20 -8.45 11.70
C TYR A 112 -7.46 -7.63 11.34
N GLU A 113 -8.64 -7.94 11.89
CA GLU A 113 -9.82 -7.07 11.77
C GLU A 113 -9.55 -5.68 12.39
N LYS A 114 -8.98 -5.64 13.60
CA LYS A 114 -8.56 -4.37 14.25
C LYS A 114 -7.49 -3.63 13.45
N VAL A 115 -6.53 -4.37 12.87
CA VAL A 115 -5.52 -3.77 11.95
C VAL A 115 -6.21 -3.12 10.77
N ARG A 116 -7.15 -3.81 10.10
CA ARG A 116 -7.92 -3.26 8.98
C ARG A 116 -8.64 -1.97 9.40
N ASP A 117 -9.30 -1.97 10.55
CA ASP A 117 -10.05 -0.80 11.04
C ASP A 117 -9.12 0.40 11.30
N CYS A 118 -7.92 0.18 11.86
CA CYS A 118 -6.90 1.22 11.99
C CYS A 118 -6.48 1.77 10.63
N LEU A 119 -6.19 0.88 9.67
CA LEU A 119 -5.75 1.28 8.33
C LEU A 119 -6.85 2.05 7.57
N HIS A 120 -8.11 1.64 7.70
CA HIS A 120 -9.26 2.35 7.11
C HIS A 120 -9.48 3.75 7.73
N SER A 121 -9.12 3.92 9.01
CA SER A 121 -9.14 5.24 9.66
C SER A 121 -7.90 6.11 9.36
N GLY A 122 -7.08 5.72 8.39
CA GLY A 122 -5.89 6.46 7.97
C GLY A 122 -4.70 6.32 8.93
N LYS A 123 -4.73 5.36 9.88
CA LYS A 123 -3.68 5.16 10.89
C LYS A 123 -2.80 3.97 10.54
N ALA A 124 -1.49 4.18 10.58
CA ALA A 124 -0.52 3.12 10.38
C ALA A 124 -0.46 2.18 11.59
N VAL A 125 -0.08 0.92 11.36
CA VAL A 125 0.10 -0.10 12.39
C VAL A 125 1.50 -0.68 12.27
N THR A 126 2.23 -0.80 13.39
CA THR A 126 3.50 -1.52 13.40
C THR A 126 3.28 -2.95 13.87
N SER A 127 3.60 -3.91 13.02
CA SER A 127 3.58 -5.34 13.35
C SER A 127 4.94 -5.76 13.87
N VAL A 128 4.94 -6.45 15.00
CA VAL A 128 6.12 -7.11 15.61
C VAL A 128 5.82 -8.58 15.72
N THR A 129 6.64 -9.42 15.09
CA THR A 129 6.48 -10.88 15.09
C THR A 129 7.75 -11.50 15.64
N LYS A 130 7.66 -12.38 16.63
CA LYS A 130 8.78 -13.18 17.14
C LYS A 130 8.91 -14.42 16.26
N ILE A 131 9.98 -14.47 15.48
CA ILE A 131 10.21 -15.52 14.51
C ILE A 131 10.39 -16.87 15.18
N GLY A 132 9.78 -17.92 14.63
CA GLY A 132 9.80 -19.27 15.18
C GLY A 132 8.87 -19.46 16.40
N SER A 133 8.00 -18.49 16.68
CA SER A 133 7.00 -18.58 17.74
C SER A 133 5.65 -18.01 17.32
N SER A 134 4.61 -18.26 18.15
CA SER A 134 3.28 -17.68 17.94
C SER A 134 3.11 -16.28 18.52
N HIS A 135 4.18 -15.69 19.05
CA HIS A 135 4.12 -14.36 19.66
C HIS A 135 4.15 -13.26 18.61
N TYR A 136 3.20 -12.33 18.71
CA TYR A 136 3.11 -11.14 17.87
C TYR A 136 2.41 -10.00 18.59
N LEU A 137 2.70 -8.77 18.15
CA LEU A 137 2.03 -7.55 18.57
C LEU A 137 1.72 -6.66 17.37
N PHE A 138 0.65 -5.91 17.50
CA PHE A 138 0.33 -4.77 16.65
C PHE A 138 0.35 -3.51 17.52
N LEU A 139 1.24 -2.58 17.19
CA LEU A 139 1.36 -1.30 17.88
C LEU A 139 0.63 -0.24 17.08
N THR A 140 -0.14 0.58 17.75
CA THR A 140 -0.90 1.70 17.20
C THR A 140 -0.63 2.96 18.01
N GLU A 141 -1.12 4.10 17.56
CA GLU A 141 -1.04 5.34 18.33
C GLU A 141 -1.75 5.25 19.70
N ASN A 142 -2.79 4.41 19.80
CA ASN A 142 -3.63 4.28 20.99
C ASN A 142 -3.23 3.11 21.93
N GLY A 143 -2.10 2.45 21.66
CA GLY A 143 -1.65 1.30 22.44
C GLY A 143 -1.27 0.11 21.56
N HIS A 144 -1.36 -1.09 22.14
CA HIS A 144 -1.01 -2.32 21.42
C HIS A 144 -2.00 -3.44 21.71
N PHE A 145 -2.02 -4.43 20.83
CA PHE A 145 -2.79 -5.67 20.98
C PHE A 145 -2.06 -6.81 20.26
N GLY A 146 -2.33 -8.04 20.66
CA GLY A 146 -1.69 -9.23 20.09
C GLY A 146 -1.63 -10.38 21.07
N ASN A 147 -0.77 -11.36 20.80
CA ASN A 147 -0.53 -12.54 21.63
C ASN A 147 0.93 -12.57 22.08
N TRP A 148 1.32 -11.65 22.95
CA TRP A 148 2.66 -11.61 23.54
C TRP A 148 2.60 -10.91 24.92
N PRO A 149 2.20 -11.64 25.99
CA PRO A 149 2.00 -11.04 27.33
C PRO A 149 3.23 -10.35 27.89
N ASP A 150 4.41 -10.98 27.75
CA ASP A 150 5.68 -10.49 28.29
C ASP A 150 6.55 -9.82 27.22
N ALA A 151 5.91 -9.09 26.29
CA ALA A 151 6.64 -8.43 25.21
C ALA A 151 7.63 -7.38 25.74
N PRO A 152 8.86 -7.32 25.21
CA PRO A 152 9.87 -6.34 25.61
C PRO A 152 9.56 -4.97 24.98
N LEU A 153 8.49 -4.31 25.41
CA LEU A 153 7.99 -3.08 24.82
C LEU A 153 9.03 -1.96 24.78
N GLN A 154 9.89 -1.85 25.79
CA GLN A 154 10.95 -0.85 25.83
C GLN A 154 11.99 -1.06 24.73
N ASP A 155 12.40 -2.33 24.51
CA ASP A 155 13.36 -2.66 23.45
C ASP A 155 12.74 -2.48 22.08
N ILE A 156 11.47 -2.86 21.91
CA ILE A 156 10.71 -2.61 20.67
C ILE A 156 10.65 -1.10 20.38
N GLN A 157 10.32 -0.27 21.36
CA GLN A 157 10.26 1.18 21.18
C GLN A 157 11.62 1.79 20.84
N ARG A 158 12.71 1.30 21.48
CA ARG A 158 14.08 1.71 21.13
C ARG A 158 14.42 1.35 19.69
N THR A 159 14.09 0.14 19.25
CA THR A 159 14.30 -0.32 17.87
C THR A 159 13.54 0.55 16.88
N LEU A 160 12.29 0.89 17.18
CA LEU A 160 11.45 1.75 16.31
C LEU A 160 12.01 3.16 16.14
N SER A 161 12.71 3.69 17.13
CA SER A 161 13.28 5.05 17.07
C SER A 161 14.61 5.13 16.32
N THR A 162 15.27 3.99 16.05
CA THR A 162 16.64 3.97 15.51
C THR A 162 16.80 3.29 14.17
N LEU A 163 15.85 2.45 13.77
CA LEU A 163 15.99 1.57 12.60
C LEU A 163 14.99 1.88 11.48
N HIS A 164 15.45 1.63 10.25
CA HIS A 164 14.58 1.66 9.08
C HIS A 164 13.75 0.36 8.99
N LEU A 165 12.44 0.48 8.82
CA LEU A 165 11.55 -0.65 8.70
C LEU A 165 11.26 -1.00 7.22
N PRO A 166 11.06 -2.27 6.87
CA PRO A 166 11.02 -3.45 7.75
C PRO A 166 12.42 -3.86 8.24
N HIS A 167 12.49 -4.43 9.45
CA HIS A 167 13.74 -4.84 10.08
C HIS A 167 13.61 -6.20 10.77
N PHE A 168 14.59 -7.06 10.57
CA PHE A 168 14.78 -8.30 11.34
C PHE A 168 15.97 -8.12 12.29
N ASP A 169 15.75 -8.36 13.57
CA ASP A 169 16.76 -8.30 14.61
C ASP A 169 17.16 -9.73 15.04
N PRO A 170 18.32 -10.26 14.58
CA PRO A 170 18.74 -11.61 14.88
C PRO A 170 18.90 -11.91 16.38
N PRO A 171 19.46 -11.01 17.21
CA PRO A 171 19.61 -11.26 18.65
C PRO A 171 18.29 -11.53 19.38
N THR A 172 17.22 -10.86 19.01
CA THR A 172 15.90 -10.99 19.65
C THR A 172 14.95 -11.88 18.87
N ASN A 173 15.32 -12.29 17.65
CA ASN A 173 14.43 -12.97 16.68
C ASN A 173 13.14 -12.20 16.41
N MET A 174 13.17 -10.87 16.43
CA MET A 174 12.02 -10.02 16.14
C MET A 174 12.05 -9.54 14.69
N PHE A 175 10.94 -9.68 14.01
CA PHE A 175 10.69 -9.01 12.74
C PHE A 175 9.68 -7.88 12.94
N ILE A 176 10.09 -6.67 12.59
CA ILE A 176 9.30 -5.45 12.77
C ILE A 176 9.03 -4.83 11.40
N GLN A 177 7.76 -4.56 11.12
CA GLN A 177 7.35 -3.86 9.89
C GLN A 177 6.25 -2.86 10.17
N ARG A 178 6.29 -1.74 9.47
CA ARG A 178 5.23 -0.74 9.49
C ARG A 178 4.27 -1.01 8.33
N ILE A 179 3.00 -1.07 8.64
CA ILE A 179 1.89 -1.26 7.70
C ILE A 179 1.21 0.09 7.57
N GLU A 180 1.35 0.70 6.40
CA GLU A 180 0.72 1.98 6.10
C GLU A 180 -0.72 1.79 5.60
N PRO A 181 -1.61 2.75 5.82
CA PRO A 181 -2.91 2.77 5.16
C PRO A 181 -2.79 2.66 3.65
N LYS A 182 -3.84 2.13 3.00
CA LYS A 182 -3.91 2.13 1.53
C LYS A 182 -3.84 3.59 1.05
N PRO A 183 -2.89 3.94 0.17
CA PRO A 183 -2.79 5.32 -0.29
C PRO A 183 -4.07 5.69 -1.05
N ARG A 184 -4.63 6.88 -0.79
CA ARG A 184 -5.85 7.34 -1.45
C ARG A 184 -5.50 8.35 -2.54
N LEU A 185 -6.21 8.27 -3.66
CA LEU A 185 -6.21 9.28 -4.73
C LEU A 185 -7.61 9.87 -4.84
N ILE A 186 -7.74 11.14 -4.55
CA ILE A 186 -8.98 11.90 -4.69
C ILE A 186 -8.94 12.64 -6.02
N LEU A 187 -9.83 12.27 -6.95
CA LEU A 187 -9.98 12.91 -8.25
C LEU A 187 -11.16 13.86 -8.25
N PHE A 188 -10.89 15.14 -8.39
CA PHE A 188 -11.90 16.18 -8.59
C PHE A 188 -12.13 16.37 -10.07
N GLY A 189 -13.25 15.85 -10.56
CA GLY A 189 -13.66 15.81 -11.96
C GLY A 189 -13.76 14.39 -12.49
N ALA A 190 -14.93 14.04 -13.01
CA ALA A 190 -15.26 12.75 -13.61
C ALA A 190 -15.35 12.83 -15.15
N GLY A 191 -14.50 13.65 -15.76
CA GLY A 191 -14.42 13.74 -17.24
C GLY A 191 -13.89 12.42 -17.85
N PRO A 192 -14.13 12.19 -19.15
CA PRO A 192 -13.62 11.02 -19.85
C PRO A 192 -12.09 10.88 -19.77
N ASP A 193 -11.39 11.98 -19.67
CA ASP A 193 -9.94 12.06 -19.55
C ASP A 193 -9.40 11.61 -18.18
N THR A 194 -10.23 11.58 -17.14
CA THR A 194 -9.84 11.08 -15.81
C THR A 194 -10.10 9.58 -15.60
N VAL A 195 -10.84 8.92 -16.51
CA VAL A 195 -11.14 7.49 -16.43
C VAL A 195 -9.85 6.62 -16.47
N PRO A 196 -8.93 6.83 -17.44
CA PRO A 196 -7.66 6.08 -17.44
C PRO A 196 -6.83 6.31 -16.18
N LEU A 197 -6.83 7.53 -15.64
CA LEU A 197 -6.12 7.86 -14.41
C LEU A 197 -6.69 7.11 -13.21
N ALA A 198 -8.02 7.09 -13.06
CA ALA A 198 -8.69 6.34 -12.00
C ALA A 198 -8.39 4.84 -12.06
N ASN A 199 -8.50 4.25 -13.27
CA ASN A 199 -8.25 2.83 -13.49
C ASN A 199 -6.79 2.45 -13.19
N LEU A 200 -5.82 3.22 -13.70
CA LEU A 200 -4.41 2.95 -13.49
C LEU A 200 -4.00 3.13 -12.03
N ALA A 201 -4.54 4.14 -11.34
CA ALA A 201 -4.31 4.34 -9.92
C ALA A 201 -4.83 3.16 -9.10
N ALA A 202 -6.05 2.67 -9.38
CA ALA A 202 -6.59 1.47 -8.74
C ALA A 202 -5.71 0.24 -8.99
N ASP A 203 -5.30 0.00 -10.23
CA ASP A 203 -4.42 -1.13 -10.60
C ASP A 203 -3.02 -1.04 -9.95
N THR A 204 -2.56 0.16 -9.62
CA THR A 204 -1.30 0.39 -8.90
C THR A 204 -1.45 0.42 -7.37
N GLY A 205 -2.65 0.11 -6.85
CA GLY A 205 -2.90 -0.12 -5.43
C GLY A 205 -3.36 1.11 -4.64
N PHE A 206 -3.84 2.16 -5.31
CA PHE A 206 -4.52 3.27 -4.64
C PHE A 206 -5.98 2.90 -4.33
N SER A 207 -6.49 3.47 -3.24
CA SER A 207 -7.92 3.65 -3.05
C SER A 207 -8.33 4.89 -3.82
N VAL A 208 -9.22 4.74 -4.80
CA VAL A 208 -9.60 5.83 -5.69
C VAL A 208 -10.97 6.35 -5.34
N ILE A 209 -11.05 7.64 -5.08
CA ILE A 209 -12.28 8.41 -4.84
C ILE A 209 -12.45 9.39 -5.98
N VAL A 210 -13.58 9.35 -6.69
CA VAL A 210 -13.90 10.29 -7.75
C VAL A 210 -15.06 11.17 -7.31
N THR A 211 -14.93 12.47 -7.50
CA THR A 211 -15.99 13.43 -7.18
C THR A 211 -16.27 14.37 -8.35
N ASP A 212 -17.56 14.55 -8.65
CA ASP A 212 -18.03 15.49 -9.66
C ASP A 212 -19.45 15.94 -9.31
N TRP A 213 -19.79 17.17 -9.66
CA TRP A 213 -21.15 17.71 -9.42
C TRP A 213 -22.18 17.20 -10.44
N ARG A 214 -21.74 16.61 -11.54
CA ARG A 214 -22.58 16.12 -12.64
C ARG A 214 -22.88 14.63 -12.47
N PRO A 215 -24.12 14.22 -12.12
CA PRO A 215 -24.45 12.81 -11.86
C PRO A 215 -24.20 11.89 -13.07
N ALA A 216 -24.38 12.42 -14.28
CA ALA A 216 -24.19 11.64 -15.50
C ALA A 216 -22.73 11.18 -15.75
N TYR A 217 -21.76 11.86 -15.14
CA TYR A 217 -20.34 11.51 -15.26
C TYR A 217 -19.85 10.67 -14.07
N CYS A 218 -20.41 10.86 -12.89
CA CYS A 218 -19.98 10.19 -11.66
C CYS A 218 -20.72 8.86 -11.48
N THR A 219 -20.43 7.88 -12.37
CA THR A 219 -21.12 6.58 -12.41
C THR A 219 -20.17 5.40 -12.32
N SER A 220 -20.63 4.29 -11.72
CA SER A 220 -19.86 3.05 -11.63
C SER A 220 -19.56 2.40 -12.98
N SER A 221 -20.37 2.68 -14.01
CA SER A 221 -20.11 2.21 -15.39
C SER A 221 -18.89 2.90 -16.02
N LEU A 222 -18.65 4.17 -15.71
CA LEU A 222 -17.49 4.93 -16.19
C LEU A 222 -16.27 4.66 -15.32
N PHE A 223 -16.45 4.47 -14.01
CA PHE A 223 -15.39 4.27 -13.02
C PHE A 223 -15.54 2.93 -12.27
N PRO A 224 -15.38 1.78 -12.95
CA PRO A 224 -15.67 0.47 -12.36
C PRO A 224 -14.66 0.01 -11.28
N LYS A 225 -13.49 0.64 -11.20
CA LYS A 225 -12.41 0.28 -10.26
C LYS A 225 -12.27 1.25 -9.09
N THR A 226 -13.18 2.21 -8.94
CA THR A 226 -13.13 3.18 -7.84
C THR A 226 -13.77 2.63 -6.58
N ASP A 227 -13.18 2.97 -5.43
CA ASP A 227 -13.72 2.59 -4.13
C ASP A 227 -14.92 3.45 -3.74
N GLN A 228 -14.95 4.72 -4.19
CA GLN A 228 -16.03 5.65 -3.87
C GLN A 228 -16.29 6.64 -5.01
N LEU A 229 -17.58 6.89 -5.27
CA LEU A 229 -18.08 7.91 -6.16
C LEU A 229 -18.91 8.91 -5.37
N ILE A 230 -18.58 10.20 -5.46
CA ILE A 230 -19.26 11.27 -4.71
C ILE A 230 -19.83 12.28 -5.71
N THR A 231 -21.16 12.33 -5.80
CA THR A 231 -21.84 13.34 -6.60
C THR A 231 -22.20 14.53 -5.72
N ALA A 232 -21.37 15.58 -5.76
CA ALA A 232 -21.54 16.78 -4.96
C ALA A 232 -20.86 17.98 -5.61
N PHE A 233 -21.34 19.18 -5.31
CA PHE A 233 -20.58 20.40 -5.61
C PHE A 233 -19.31 20.48 -4.75
N PRO A 234 -18.24 21.15 -5.24
CA PRO A 234 -16.98 21.23 -4.50
C PRO A 234 -17.13 21.69 -3.05
N GLU A 235 -17.92 22.72 -2.79
CA GLU A 235 -18.12 23.28 -1.47
C GLU A 235 -18.68 22.25 -0.48
N GLN A 236 -19.66 21.46 -0.89
CA GLN A 236 -20.24 20.41 -0.08
C GLN A 236 -19.23 19.28 0.14
N MET A 237 -18.62 18.77 -0.93
CA MET A 237 -17.63 17.71 -0.84
C MET A 237 -16.48 18.08 0.10
N LEU A 238 -15.93 19.28 -0.03
CA LEU A 238 -14.81 19.74 0.76
C LEU A 238 -15.15 19.93 2.25
N SER A 239 -16.40 20.26 2.58
CA SER A 239 -16.85 20.43 3.97
C SER A 239 -17.17 19.13 4.69
N GLU A 240 -17.56 18.10 3.96
CA GLU A 240 -18.01 16.82 4.52
C GLU A 240 -16.95 15.71 4.44
N PHE A 241 -15.96 15.84 3.53
CA PHE A 241 -14.96 14.79 3.27
C PHE A 241 -13.77 14.88 4.23
N GLN A 242 -13.41 13.75 4.81
CA GLN A 242 -12.23 13.65 5.67
C GLN A 242 -10.96 13.36 4.85
N PHE A 243 -10.05 14.31 4.81
CA PHE A 243 -8.71 14.19 4.24
C PHE A 243 -7.72 13.64 5.25
N PHE A 244 -6.74 12.87 4.76
CA PHE A 244 -5.63 12.35 5.56
C PHE A 244 -4.28 12.85 5.02
N PRO A 245 -3.22 12.90 5.86
CA PRO A 245 -1.90 13.40 5.44
C PRO A 245 -1.26 12.63 4.28
N HIS A 246 -1.66 11.37 4.07
CA HIS A 246 -1.12 10.52 3.00
C HIS A 246 -1.94 10.56 1.70
N ASP A 247 -2.96 11.39 1.64
CA ASP A 247 -3.80 11.52 0.46
C ASP A 247 -3.08 12.27 -0.66
N ALA A 248 -3.35 11.83 -1.88
CA ALA A 248 -3.06 12.56 -3.10
C ALA A 248 -4.38 13.11 -3.67
N ALA A 249 -4.39 14.36 -4.08
CA ALA A 249 -5.52 15.00 -4.75
C ALA A 249 -5.12 15.43 -6.16
N VAL A 250 -5.96 15.15 -7.16
CA VAL A 250 -5.79 15.66 -8.52
C VAL A 250 -7.04 16.43 -8.93
N VAL A 251 -6.84 17.68 -9.35
CA VAL A 251 -7.89 18.60 -9.77
C VAL A 251 -7.94 18.65 -11.29
N ALA A 252 -9.04 18.17 -11.85
CA ALA A 252 -9.29 18.01 -13.28
C ALA A 252 -10.76 18.29 -13.65
N THR A 253 -11.40 19.29 -13.01
CA THR A 253 -12.81 19.60 -13.28
C THR A 253 -13.01 20.34 -14.59
N HIS A 254 -11.95 20.95 -15.13
CA HIS A 254 -11.96 21.87 -16.27
C HIS A 254 -12.83 23.11 -16.09
N HIS A 255 -13.45 23.30 -14.92
CA HIS A 255 -14.26 24.46 -14.59
C HIS A 255 -13.44 25.41 -13.69
N TYR A 256 -13.20 26.63 -14.18
CA TYR A 256 -12.26 27.57 -13.53
C TYR A 256 -12.62 27.87 -12.07
N GLN A 257 -13.89 28.17 -11.79
CA GLN A 257 -14.33 28.53 -10.43
C GLN A 257 -14.24 27.32 -9.48
N HIS A 258 -14.64 26.13 -9.93
CA HIS A 258 -14.54 24.92 -9.13
C HIS A 258 -13.07 24.57 -8.84
N ASP A 259 -12.19 24.61 -9.84
CA ASP A 259 -10.75 24.38 -9.63
C ASP A 259 -10.18 25.37 -8.63
N GLN A 260 -10.57 26.65 -8.70
CA GLN A 260 -10.10 27.68 -7.79
C GLN A 260 -10.58 27.43 -6.35
N THR A 261 -11.85 27.08 -6.15
CA THR A 261 -12.41 26.71 -4.84
C THR A 261 -11.66 25.51 -4.25
N ILE A 262 -11.49 24.45 -5.04
CA ILE A 262 -10.82 23.22 -4.61
C ILE A 262 -9.37 23.50 -4.24
N ILE A 263 -8.59 24.16 -5.10
CA ILE A 263 -7.17 24.45 -4.86
C ILE A 263 -6.99 25.31 -3.61
N ASN A 264 -7.81 26.35 -3.43
CA ASN A 264 -7.73 27.20 -2.26
C ASN A 264 -7.96 26.43 -0.95
N PHE A 265 -8.89 25.48 -0.94
CA PHE A 265 -9.15 24.63 0.19
C PHE A 265 -7.99 23.65 0.42
N LEU A 266 -7.56 22.93 -0.63
CA LEU A 266 -6.50 21.93 -0.53
C LEU A 266 -5.17 22.50 -0.05
N PHE A 267 -4.86 23.76 -0.34
CA PHE A 267 -3.65 24.44 0.17
C PHE A 267 -3.63 24.62 1.69
N SER A 268 -4.79 24.58 2.34
CA SER A 268 -4.90 24.60 3.80
C SER A 268 -4.84 23.21 4.43
N GLN A 269 -4.88 22.15 3.62
CA GLN A 269 -4.83 20.78 4.09
C GLN A 269 -3.40 20.23 4.11
N ASN A 270 -3.12 19.37 5.07
CA ASN A 270 -1.85 18.63 5.11
C ASN A 270 -1.95 17.38 4.23
N LEU A 271 -1.78 17.55 2.90
CA LEU A 271 -1.81 16.45 1.95
C LEU A 271 -0.40 16.11 1.49
N HIS A 272 -0.24 14.86 1.06
CA HIS A 272 1.01 14.39 0.47
C HIS A 272 1.27 14.99 -0.93
N TYR A 273 0.20 15.15 -1.72
CA TYR A 273 0.31 15.54 -3.12
C TYR A 273 -0.94 16.29 -3.56
N ILE A 274 -0.74 17.40 -4.26
CA ILE A 274 -1.82 18.15 -4.92
C ILE A 274 -1.40 18.38 -6.37
N GLY A 275 -2.12 17.75 -7.32
CA GLY A 275 -1.91 17.91 -8.76
C GLY A 275 -3.00 18.73 -9.40
N LEU A 276 -2.63 19.60 -10.34
CA LEU A 276 -3.58 20.36 -11.16
C LEU A 276 -3.38 20.00 -12.63
N LEU A 277 -4.43 19.46 -13.26
CA LEU A 277 -4.47 19.21 -14.68
C LEU A 277 -4.74 20.51 -15.46
N GLY A 278 -3.85 20.84 -16.37
CA GLY A 278 -3.97 22.01 -17.22
C GLY A 278 -2.65 22.66 -17.58
N SER A 279 -2.70 23.65 -18.46
CA SER A 279 -1.49 24.35 -18.91
C SER A 279 -0.91 25.25 -17.82
N ALA A 280 0.39 25.55 -17.91
CA ALA A 280 1.08 26.48 -17.02
C ALA A 280 0.41 27.88 -16.99
N ASN A 281 -0.13 28.35 -18.12
CA ASN A 281 -0.86 29.61 -18.16
C ASN A 281 -2.17 29.55 -17.37
N ARG A 282 -2.91 28.43 -17.43
CA ARG A 282 -4.11 28.21 -16.61
C ARG A 282 -3.75 28.22 -15.12
N THR A 283 -2.70 27.50 -14.75
CA THR A 283 -2.18 27.46 -13.37
C THR A 283 -1.87 28.85 -12.85
N LYS A 284 -1.10 29.64 -13.61
CA LYS A 284 -0.76 31.03 -13.20
C LYS A 284 -2.00 31.88 -12.94
N ARG A 285 -3.02 31.74 -13.75
CA ARG A 285 -4.31 32.46 -13.57
C ARG A 285 -5.07 31.98 -12.33
N LEU A 286 -5.13 30.66 -12.09
CA LEU A 286 -5.81 30.08 -10.93
C LEU A 286 -5.12 30.45 -9.61
N LEU A 287 -3.79 30.47 -9.58
CA LEU A 287 -3.03 30.88 -8.40
C LEU A 287 -3.18 32.36 -8.07
N ASN A 288 -3.45 33.21 -9.06
CA ASN A 288 -3.67 34.63 -8.89
C ASN A 288 -2.66 35.31 -7.94
N GLY A 289 -1.37 35.06 -8.14
CA GLY A 289 -0.27 35.58 -7.33
C GLY A 289 -0.01 34.82 -6.01
N LYS A 290 -0.78 33.79 -5.66
CA LYS A 290 -0.53 32.97 -4.48
C LYS A 290 0.70 32.08 -4.70
N HIS A 291 1.49 31.87 -3.64
CA HIS A 291 2.57 30.91 -3.62
C HIS A 291 2.03 29.52 -3.26
N PRO A 292 2.14 28.52 -4.15
CA PRO A 292 1.68 27.17 -3.84
C PRO A 292 2.61 26.47 -2.84
N PRO A 293 2.11 25.51 -2.06
CA PRO A 293 2.95 24.68 -1.20
C PRO A 293 3.90 23.79 -2.03
N SER A 294 4.96 23.27 -1.40
CA SER A 294 6.01 22.46 -2.08
C SER A 294 5.50 21.14 -2.66
N HIS A 295 4.38 20.64 -2.18
CA HIS A 295 3.71 19.43 -2.64
C HIS A 295 2.61 19.68 -3.69
N PHE A 296 2.61 20.88 -4.29
CA PHE A 296 1.73 21.22 -5.42
C PHE A 296 2.47 21.06 -6.74
N TYR A 297 1.88 20.32 -7.66
CA TYR A 297 2.44 19.96 -8.96
C TYR A 297 1.52 20.46 -10.09
N SER A 298 2.06 21.33 -10.94
CA SER A 298 1.32 21.86 -12.09
C SER A 298 2.26 22.42 -13.15
N PRO A 299 2.11 22.02 -14.41
CA PRO A 299 1.25 20.94 -14.91
C PRO A 299 1.52 19.62 -14.19
N VAL A 300 0.44 18.86 -13.88
CA VAL A 300 0.54 17.58 -13.18
C VAL A 300 1.22 16.52 -14.07
N GLY A 301 2.03 15.65 -13.43
CA GLY A 301 2.68 14.53 -14.09
C GLY A 301 4.14 14.76 -14.49
N LEU A 302 4.88 13.69 -14.58
CA LEU A 302 6.28 13.69 -15.05
C LEU A 302 6.36 14.11 -16.53
N LYS A 303 7.42 14.83 -16.88
CA LYS A 303 7.67 15.25 -18.27
C LYS A 303 8.19 14.06 -19.10
N ILE A 304 7.28 13.24 -19.62
CA ILE A 304 7.60 12.08 -20.46
C ILE A 304 7.17 12.25 -21.91
N GLY A 305 6.65 13.44 -22.29
CA GLY A 305 6.11 13.68 -23.63
C GLY A 305 4.71 13.06 -23.83
N ALA A 306 3.95 12.88 -22.75
CA ALA A 306 2.64 12.23 -22.76
C ALA A 306 1.62 12.98 -23.61
N GLU A 307 0.91 12.25 -24.48
CA GLU A 307 -0.19 12.73 -25.30
C GLU A 307 -1.44 11.84 -25.09
N GLY A 308 -2.60 12.46 -24.95
CA GLY A 308 -3.85 11.74 -24.66
C GLY A 308 -4.03 11.31 -23.19
N PRO A 309 -5.25 10.91 -22.83
CA PRO A 309 -5.61 10.64 -21.44
C PRO A 309 -4.85 9.46 -20.82
N GLU A 310 -4.56 8.42 -21.59
CA GLU A 310 -3.89 7.20 -21.13
C GLU A 310 -2.43 7.47 -20.76
N GLU A 311 -1.67 8.18 -21.60
CA GLU A 311 -0.28 8.51 -21.33
C GLU A 311 -0.14 9.56 -20.22
N ILE A 312 -1.08 10.52 -20.16
CA ILE A 312 -1.17 11.47 -19.06
C ILE A 312 -1.43 10.74 -17.74
N ALA A 313 -2.29 9.72 -17.73
CA ALA A 313 -2.53 8.88 -16.56
C ALA A 313 -1.24 8.21 -16.07
N VAL A 314 -0.44 7.64 -16.98
CA VAL A 314 0.88 7.05 -16.66
C VAL A 314 1.80 8.09 -16.03
N SER A 315 1.89 9.27 -16.64
CA SER A 315 2.72 10.39 -16.17
C SER A 315 2.34 10.83 -14.76
N VAL A 316 1.05 11.00 -14.49
CA VAL A 316 0.50 11.46 -13.20
C VAL A 316 0.71 10.40 -12.11
N VAL A 317 0.35 9.15 -12.37
CA VAL A 317 0.51 8.06 -11.39
C VAL A 317 1.99 7.85 -11.07
N ALA A 318 2.88 7.92 -12.06
CA ALA A 318 4.33 7.81 -11.84
C ALA A 318 4.85 8.94 -10.95
N GLU A 319 4.41 10.18 -11.12
CA GLU A 319 4.77 11.31 -10.27
C GLU A 319 4.30 11.12 -8.83
N ILE A 320 3.03 10.71 -8.62
CA ILE A 320 2.50 10.43 -7.28
C ILE A 320 3.30 9.32 -6.59
N ILE A 321 3.64 8.24 -7.32
CA ILE A 321 4.46 7.14 -6.78
C ILE A 321 5.86 7.62 -6.42
N GLN A 322 6.48 8.46 -7.26
CA GLN A 322 7.82 9.00 -7.03
C GLN A 322 7.86 9.87 -5.77
N THR A 323 6.89 10.76 -5.59
CA THR A 323 6.82 11.67 -4.44
C THR A 323 6.60 10.89 -3.15
N ARG A 324 5.72 9.89 -3.15
CA ARG A 324 5.45 9.04 -1.99
C ARG A 324 6.69 8.27 -1.50
N LYS A 325 7.54 7.80 -2.41
CA LYS A 325 8.77 7.08 -2.05
C LYS A 325 9.85 7.99 -1.47
N ARG A 326 9.88 9.26 -1.84
CA ARG A 326 10.85 10.22 -1.28
C ARG A 326 10.66 10.48 0.21
N ILE A 327 9.42 10.44 0.70
CA ILE A 327 9.12 10.63 2.14
C ILE A 327 9.51 9.40 2.96
N ALA A 328 9.43 8.20 2.40
CA ALA A 328 9.81 6.97 3.09
C ALA A 328 11.34 6.78 3.27
N VAL A 329 12.17 7.66 2.70
CA VAL A 329 13.64 7.58 2.71
C VAL A 329 14.26 8.67 3.62
N VAL A 330 13.45 9.59 4.15
CA VAL A 330 13.83 10.61 5.14
C VAL A 330 13.32 10.17 6.50
#